data_fa183246bbe2c8abb3ebb5750e6b8035
#
_entry.id   fa183246bbe2c8abb3ebb5750e6b8035
#
_cell.length_a   1.000
_cell.length_b   1.000
_cell.length_c   1.000
_cell.angle_alpha   90.00
_cell.angle_beta   90.00
_cell.angle_gamma   90.00
#
_symmetry.space_group_name_H-M   'P 1'
#
loop_
_entity.id
_entity.type
_entity.pdbx_description
1 polymer ?
#
loop_
_entity_poly.entity_id
_entity_poly.type
_entity_poly.pdbx_seq_one_letter_code
_entity_poly.pdbx_strand_id
1 'polypeptide(L)'
;IHKKNERIFSLETSKKINNILRKVVTDKEGTASLADVHGFYVGGKTGTSQKYKNKEENLNTFISIFPYQDPKYVLLIMLENPKVAKDLIYEYRGLKIKGSRNESGWNSVYLAGKIIKKIGPILAINNKELNDNYVAQRSN
;
A
#
# COMPACT_ATOMS: atom_id res chain seq x y z
N ILE A 1 10.25 -29.71 -8.18
CA ILE A 1 10.98 -29.89 -6.89
C ILE A 1 11.09 -28.51 -6.28
N HIS A 2 10.17 -28.16 -5.36
CA HIS A 2 10.29 -26.92 -4.60
C HIS A 2 11.40 -27.11 -3.56
N LYS A 3 12.56 -26.45 -3.74
CA LYS A 3 13.54 -26.30 -2.68
C LYS A 3 12.85 -25.66 -1.48
N LYS A 4 13.01 -26.27 -0.30
CA LYS A 4 12.56 -25.69 0.96
C LYS A 4 13.17 -24.28 1.05
N ASN A 5 12.34 -23.23 1.01
CA ASN A 5 12.82 -21.85 1.05
C ASN A 5 13.54 -21.63 2.38
N GLU A 6 14.85 -21.46 2.35
CA GLU A 6 15.60 -21.04 3.53
C GLU A 6 15.22 -19.61 3.91
N ARG A 7 14.94 -19.41 5.19
CA ARG A 7 14.64 -18.09 5.72
C ARG A 7 15.92 -17.24 5.74
N ILE A 8 15.92 -16.12 5.01
CA ILE A 8 17.07 -15.20 4.93
C ILE A 8 17.16 -14.31 6.17
N PHE A 9 16.01 -13.84 6.69
CA PHE A 9 15.93 -12.99 7.88
C PHE A 9 15.27 -13.71 9.04
N SER A 10 15.62 -13.34 10.28
CA SER A 10 14.93 -13.83 11.45
C SER A 10 13.44 -13.43 11.44
N LEU A 11 12.60 -14.19 12.12
CA LEU A 11 11.18 -13.83 12.28
C LEU A 11 11.02 -12.48 12.98
N GLU A 12 11.86 -12.19 13.95
CA GLU A 12 11.86 -10.92 14.68
C GLU A 12 12.19 -9.74 13.74
N THR A 13 13.22 -9.87 12.91
CA THR A 13 13.58 -8.86 11.92
C THR A 13 12.43 -8.62 10.95
N SER A 14 11.81 -9.69 10.43
CA SER A 14 10.66 -9.58 9.53
C SER A 14 9.49 -8.84 10.19
N LYS A 15 9.15 -9.17 11.44
CA LYS A 15 8.09 -8.48 12.19
C LYS A 15 8.40 -7.00 12.41
N LYS A 16 9.65 -6.66 12.75
CA LYS A 16 10.08 -5.25 12.90
C LYS A 16 9.92 -4.47 11.60
N ILE A 17 10.35 -5.05 10.48
CA ILE A 17 10.20 -4.43 9.14
C ILE A 17 8.71 -4.24 8.80
N ASN A 18 7.88 -5.26 8.99
CA ASN A 18 6.45 -5.16 8.73
C ASN A 18 5.78 -4.05 9.54
N ASN A 19 6.16 -3.89 10.83
CA ASN A 19 5.67 -2.80 11.67
C ASN A 19 6.11 -1.42 11.14
N ILE A 20 7.33 -1.30 10.64
CA ILE A 20 7.81 -0.05 10.01
C ILE A 20 7.02 0.23 8.73
N LEU A 21 6.80 -0.79 7.89
CA LEU A 21 5.98 -0.64 6.68
C LEU A 21 4.53 -0.22 7.01
N ARG A 22 3.98 -0.71 8.12
CA ARG A 22 2.66 -0.26 8.60
C ARG A 22 2.66 1.21 8.98
N LYS A 23 3.69 1.69 9.67
CA LYS A 23 3.83 3.11 10.04
C LYS A 23 3.87 4.03 8.81
N VAL A 24 4.52 3.63 7.72
CA VAL A 24 4.50 4.40 6.46
C VAL A 24 3.09 4.69 5.97
N VAL A 25 2.14 3.80 6.28
CA VAL A 25 0.72 3.94 5.90
C VAL A 25 -0.10 4.66 6.97
N THR A 26 0.19 4.49 8.25
CA THR A 26 -0.67 4.97 9.35
C THR A 26 -0.19 6.24 10.02
N ASP A 27 1.11 6.51 10.03
CA ASP A 27 1.64 7.69 10.72
C ASP A 27 1.19 8.98 10.01
N LYS A 28 1.08 10.06 10.77
CA LYS A 28 0.67 11.37 10.26
C LYS A 28 1.59 11.87 9.13
N GLU A 29 2.88 11.62 9.28
CA GLU A 29 3.92 11.98 8.31
C GLU A 29 4.20 10.84 7.30
N GLY A 30 3.43 9.76 7.35
CA GLY A 30 3.57 8.62 6.46
C GLY A 30 3.22 8.97 5.01
N THR A 31 4.05 8.51 4.08
CA THR A 31 3.89 8.83 2.64
C THR A 31 2.83 7.98 1.92
N ALA A 32 2.25 6.97 2.59
CA ALA A 32 1.35 6.01 1.94
C ALA A 32 -0.06 5.94 2.55
N SER A 33 -0.51 7.01 3.18
CA SER A 33 -1.79 7.06 3.89
C SER A 33 -3.02 6.82 3.03
N LEU A 34 -2.98 7.15 1.73
CA LEU A 34 -4.08 6.87 0.79
C LEU A 34 -4.28 5.37 0.49
N ALA A 35 -3.35 4.51 0.94
CA ALA A 35 -3.48 3.05 0.90
C ALA A 35 -3.98 2.47 2.24
N ASP A 36 -4.34 3.28 3.23
CA ASP A 36 -4.91 2.79 4.49
C ASP A 36 -6.36 2.34 4.28
N VAL A 37 -6.50 1.11 3.83
CA VAL A 37 -7.81 0.49 3.61
C VAL A 37 -8.25 -0.23 4.87
N HIS A 38 -9.35 0.23 5.44
CA HIS A 38 -9.94 -0.33 6.66
C HIS A 38 -10.15 -1.85 6.52
N GLY A 39 -9.75 -2.61 7.53
CA GLY A 39 -9.89 -4.06 7.58
C GLY A 39 -8.76 -4.85 6.93
N PHE A 40 -7.88 -4.22 6.13
CA PHE A 40 -6.84 -4.95 5.39
C PHE A 40 -5.44 -4.79 5.97
N TYR A 41 -5.24 -3.88 6.94
CA TYR A 41 -3.96 -3.71 7.65
C TYR A 41 -2.76 -3.57 6.71
N VAL A 42 -2.89 -2.71 5.71
CA VAL A 42 -1.88 -2.50 4.67
C VAL A 42 -0.60 -1.91 5.28
N GLY A 43 0.53 -2.49 4.97
CA GLY A 43 1.86 -1.91 5.17
C GLY A 43 2.54 -1.77 3.82
N GLY A 44 3.44 -0.78 3.65
CA GLY A 44 4.11 -0.62 2.36
C GLY A 44 5.16 0.46 2.31
N LYS A 45 5.80 0.61 1.13
CA LYS A 45 6.84 1.62 0.88
C LYS A 45 6.66 2.23 -0.49
N THR A 46 6.76 3.55 -0.51
CA THR A 46 6.76 4.36 -1.73
C THR A 46 8.16 4.43 -2.35
N GLY A 47 8.23 4.56 -3.65
CA GLY A 47 9.44 4.88 -4.39
C GLY A 47 9.11 5.88 -5.50
N THR A 48 9.80 7.00 -5.53
CA THR A 48 9.74 7.97 -6.62
C THR A 48 11.15 8.13 -7.15
N SER A 49 11.37 7.75 -8.41
CA SER A 49 12.66 7.90 -9.08
C SER A 49 12.52 8.75 -10.32
N GLN A 50 13.51 9.60 -10.57
CA GLN A 50 13.63 10.36 -11.81
C GLN A 50 14.50 9.57 -12.80
N LYS A 51 14.14 9.56 -14.07
CA LYS A 51 14.98 8.95 -15.09
C LYS A 51 16.22 9.80 -15.34
N TYR A 52 17.38 9.14 -15.46
CA TYR A 52 18.70 9.76 -15.49
C TYR A 52 18.90 10.79 -16.63
N LYS A 53 18.19 10.64 -17.74
CA LYS A 53 18.33 11.50 -18.92
C LYS A 53 17.28 12.61 -19.02
N ASN A 54 16.18 12.49 -18.33
CA ASN A 54 15.10 13.47 -18.39
C ASN A 54 14.44 13.62 -17.02
N LYS A 55 14.73 14.74 -16.33
CA LYS A 55 14.21 15.03 -14.99
C LYS A 55 12.67 15.14 -14.92
N GLU A 56 12.01 15.30 -16.06
CA GLU A 56 10.56 15.35 -16.16
C GLU A 56 9.93 13.94 -16.19
N GLU A 57 10.72 12.91 -16.42
CA GLU A 57 10.26 11.53 -16.42
C GLU A 57 10.42 10.86 -15.06
N ASN A 58 9.31 10.44 -14.49
CA ASN A 58 9.26 9.81 -13.18
C ASN A 58 8.78 8.36 -13.28
N LEU A 59 9.34 7.51 -12.43
CA LEU A 59 8.77 6.20 -12.11
C LEU A 59 8.27 6.23 -10.68
N ASN A 60 6.96 6.17 -10.50
CA ASN A 60 6.32 6.15 -9.20
C ASN A 60 5.89 4.74 -8.84
N THR A 61 6.38 4.24 -7.72
CA THR A 61 6.13 2.88 -7.28
C THR A 61 5.56 2.84 -5.88
N PHE A 62 4.73 1.85 -5.62
CA PHE A 62 4.31 1.50 -4.26
C PHE A 62 4.26 -0.02 -4.16
N ILE A 63 5.02 -0.58 -3.24
CA ILE A 63 4.92 -1.99 -2.87
C ILE A 63 4.23 -2.08 -1.53
N SER A 64 3.24 -2.96 -1.44
CA SER A 64 2.47 -3.18 -0.21
C SER A 64 2.32 -4.64 0.12
N ILE A 65 2.16 -4.90 1.40
CA ILE A 65 1.84 -6.21 1.99
C ILE A 65 0.56 -6.08 2.80
N PHE A 66 -0.27 -7.10 2.81
CA PHE A 66 -1.46 -7.14 3.66
C PHE A 66 -1.91 -8.57 3.97
N PRO A 67 -2.38 -8.80 5.23
CA PRO A 67 -2.20 -7.94 6.40
C PRO A 67 -0.72 -7.84 6.81
N TYR A 68 -0.27 -6.69 7.35
CA TYR A 68 1.16 -6.51 7.65
C TYR A 68 1.69 -7.42 8.76
N GLN A 69 0.83 -7.88 9.67
CA GLN A 69 1.20 -8.74 10.78
C GLN A 69 1.66 -10.12 10.31
N ASP A 70 0.94 -10.69 9.33
CA ASP A 70 1.21 -11.98 8.70
C ASP A 70 0.87 -11.90 7.20
N PRO A 71 1.80 -11.37 6.38
CA PRO A 71 1.51 -11.04 5.00
C PRO A 71 1.07 -12.25 4.18
N LYS A 72 -0.13 -12.18 3.62
CA LYS A 72 -0.68 -13.17 2.69
C LYS A 72 -0.56 -12.71 1.24
N TYR A 73 -0.55 -11.39 1.04
CA TYR A 73 -0.54 -10.78 -0.29
C TYR A 73 0.53 -9.70 -0.40
N VAL A 74 1.07 -9.58 -1.59
CA VAL A 74 1.95 -8.48 -2.02
C VAL A 74 1.29 -7.82 -3.22
N LEU A 75 1.17 -6.50 -3.21
CA LEU A 75 0.71 -5.71 -4.35
C LEU A 75 1.78 -4.68 -4.70
N LEU A 76 2.28 -4.73 -5.93
CA LEU A 76 3.18 -3.73 -6.52
C LEU A 76 2.41 -2.91 -7.54
N ILE A 77 2.45 -1.60 -7.39
CA ILE A 77 1.99 -0.62 -8.38
C ILE A 77 3.22 0.10 -8.92
N MET A 78 3.35 0.12 -10.23
CA MET A 78 4.38 0.88 -10.94
C MET A 78 3.70 1.76 -12.00
N LEU A 79 3.96 3.05 -11.95
CA LEU A 79 3.44 4.03 -12.90
C LEU A 79 4.61 4.76 -13.55
N GLU A 80 4.75 4.59 -14.84
CA GLU A 80 5.75 5.28 -15.64
C GLU A 80 5.19 6.60 -16.17
N ASN A 81 5.90 7.69 -15.93
CA ASN A 81 5.53 9.04 -16.35
C ASN A 81 4.07 9.42 -16.04
N PRO A 82 3.57 9.15 -14.82
CA PRO A 82 2.21 9.51 -14.48
C PRO A 82 2.05 11.04 -14.54
N LYS A 83 0.84 11.48 -14.86
CA LYS A 83 0.50 12.91 -14.86
C LYS A 83 -0.21 13.28 -13.56
N VAL A 84 -0.13 14.56 -13.21
CA VAL A 84 -0.90 15.10 -12.09
C VAL A 84 -2.39 14.97 -12.40
N ALA A 85 -3.14 14.33 -11.50
CA ALA A 85 -4.59 14.19 -11.62
C ALA A 85 -5.29 15.44 -11.06
N LYS A 86 -5.26 16.54 -11.81
CA LYS A 86 -5.77 17.86 -11.37
C LYS A 86 -7.25 17.87 -11.02
N ASP A 87 -8.04 16.97 -11.61
CA ASP A 87 -9.49 16.88 -11.39
C ASP A 87 -9.88 15.85 -10.32
N LEU A 88 -8.89 15.13 -9.78
CA LEU A 88 -9.10 14.13 -8.76
C LEU A 88 -9.14 14.78 -7.37
N ILE A 89 -10.17 14.44 -6.61
CA ILE A 89 -10.29 14.81 -5.20
C ILE A 89 -9.94 13.59 -4.37
N TYR A 90 -8.87 13.69 -3.60
CA TYR A 90 -8.46 12.68 -2.64
C TYR A 90 -9.18 12.90 -1.32
N GLU A 91 -9.72 11.85 -0.75
CA GLU A 91 -10.19 11.86 0.63
C GLU A 91 -9.10 11.28 1.54
N TYR A 92 -8.70 12.07 2.51
CA TYR A 92 -7.67 11.71 3.47
C TYR A 92 -8.02 12.24 4.86
N ARG A 93 -8.26 11.33 5.80
CA ARG A 93 -8.60 11.66 7.20
C ARG A 93 -9.71 12.72 7.33
N GLY A 94 -10.77 12.57 6.53
CA GLY A 94 -11.90 13.49 6.49
C GLY A 94 -11.66 14.78 5.71
N LEU A 95 -10.46 15.01 5.18
CA LEU A 95 -10.14 16.16 4.34
C LEU A 95 -10.28 15.80 2.86
N LYS A 96 -10.78 16.74 2.08
CA LYS A 96 -10.82 16.66 0.61
C LYS A 96 -9.69 17.50 0.05
N ILE A 97 -8.76 16.87 -0.67
CA ILE A 97 -7.56 17.52 -1.20
C ILE A 97 -7.54 17.34 -2.72
N LYS A 98 -7.44 18.46 -3.44
CA LYS A 98 -7.32 18.43 -4.91
C LYS A 98 -5.93 17.94 -5.32
N GLY A 99 -5.86 17.09 -6.35
CA GLY A 99 -4.61 16.57 -6.89
C GLY A 99 -3.70 17.69 -7.39
N SER A 100 -2.49 17.77 -6.83
CA SER A 100 -1.50 18.80 -7.16
C SER A 100 -0.08 18.28 -7.32
N ARG A 101 0.17 17.00 -6.99
CA ARG A 101 1.52 16.42 -6.95
C ARG A 101 1.63 15.18 -7.81
N ASN A 102 2.80 14.99 -8.39
CA ASN A 102 3.16 13.81 -9.18
C ASN A 102 4.18 12.95 -8.44
N GLU A 103 3.80 12.46 -7.27
CA GLU A 103 4.61 11.61 -6.40
C GLU A 103 3.88 10.30 -6.12
N SER A 104 4.62 9.26 -5.74
CA SER A 104 4.05 7.92 -5.45
C SER A 104 2.91 7.96 -4.43
N GLY A 105 3.01 8.82 -3.42
CA GLY A 105 1.96 9.00 -2.40
C GLY A 105 0.61 9.46 -2.97
N TRP A 106 0.62 10.16 -4.11
CA TRP A 106 -0.56 10.76 -4.74
C TRP A 106 -1.12 9.95 -5.90
N ASN A 107 -0.37 9.00 -6.43
CA ASN A 107 -0.80 8.20 -7.58
C ASN A 107 -0.69 6.69 -7.33
N SER A 108 0.50 6.09 -7.26
CA SER A 108 0.64 4.63 -7.06
C SER A 108 0.04 4.14 -5.74
N VAL A 109 0.19 4.92 -4.65
CA VAL A 109 -0.44 4.63 -3.35
C VAL A 109 -1.96 4.71 -3.43
N TYR A 110 -2.48 5.78 -4.03
CA TYR A 110 -3.92 5.95 -4.20
C TYR A 110 -4.53 4.81 -5.01
N LEU A 111 -3.88 4.45 -6.13
CA LEU A 111 -4.32 3.34 -6.98
C LEU A 111 -4.29 2.00 -6.22
N ALA A 112 -3.22 1.74 -5.44
CA ALA A 112 -3.15 0.55 -4.60
C ALA A 112 -4.31 0.50 -3.60
N GLY A 113 -4.61 1.61 -2.92
CA GLY A 113 -5.75 1.70 -2.00
C GLY A 113 -7.08 1.39 -2.69
N LYS A 114 -7.31 1.92 -3.90
CA LYS A 114 -8.50 1.62 -4.69
C LYS A 114 -8.59 0.15 -5.09
N ILE A 115 -7.48 -0.44 -5.51
CA ILE A 115 -7.41 -1.86 -5.89
C ILE A 115 -7.69 -2.72 -4.66
N ILE A 116 -6.99 -2.52 -3.54
CA ILE A 116 -7.18 -3.31 -2.31
C ILE A 116 -8.62 -3.19 -1.82
N LYS A 117 -9.21 -1.98 -1.84
CA LYS A 117 -10.62 -1.78 -1.47
C LYS A 117 -11.58 -2.60 -2.34
N LYS A 118 -11.27 -2.77 -3.62
CA LYS A 118 -12.10 -3.50 -4.57
C LYS A 118 -11.89 -5.01 -4.51
N ILE A 119 -10.63 -5.47 -4.48
CA ILE A 119 -10.32 -6.91 -4.51
C ILE A 119 -10.26 -7.54 -3.11
N GLY A 120 -9.98 -6.76 -2.09
CA GLY A 120 -9.80 -7.24 -0.71
C GLY A 120 -10.96 -8.08 -0.19
N PRO A 121 -12.23 -7.68 -0.37
CA PRO A 121 -13.37 -8.51 0.02
C PRO A 121 -13.40 -9.87 -0.68
N ILE A 122 -12.97 -9.94 -1.95
CA ILE A 122 -12.90 -11.21 -2.71
C ILE A 122 -11.78 -12.09 -2.13
N LEU A 123 -10.63 -11.49 -1.83
CA LEU A 123 -9.50 -12.20 -1.21
C LEU A 123 -9.85 -12.67 0.21
N ALA A 124 -10.64 -11.89 0.95
CA ALA A 124 -11.08 -12.22 2.30
C ALA A 124 -12.03 -13.43 2.34
N ILE A 125 -12.86 -13.60 1.32
CA ILE A 125 -13.72 -14.81 1.19
C ILE A 125 -12.86 -16.07 1.06
N ASN A 126 -11.73 -15.97 0.35
CA ASN A 126 -10.81 -17.08 0.14
C ASN A 126 -9.79 -17.26 1.28
N ASN A 127 -9.76 -16.35 2.23
CA ASN A 127 -8.83 -16.40 3.37
C ASN A 127 -9.58 -16.10 4.68
N LYS A 128 -9.85 -17.16 5.45
CA LYS A 128 -10.65 -17.09 6.67
C LYS A 128 -10.12 -16.06 7.69
N GLU A 129 -8.78 -15.98 7.86
CA GLU A 129 -8.16 -15.05 8.81
C GLU A 129 -8.39 -13.58 8.41
N LEU A 130 -8.32 -13.26 7.11
CA LEU A 130 -8.62 -11.92 6.61
C LEU A 130 -10.10 -11.59 6.78
N ASN A 131 -10.97 -12.58 6.57
CA ASN A 131 -12.41 -12.41 6.73
C ASN A 131 -12.78 -12.12 8.19
N ASP A 132 -12.23 -12.85 9.15
CA ASP A 132 -12.48 -12.66 10.57
C ASP A 132 -12.08 -11.23 11.02
N ASN A 133 -10.95 -10.74 10.59
CA ASN A 133 -10.49 -9.37 10.86
C ASN A 133 -11.39 -8.32 10.19
N TYR A 134 -11.82 -8.55 8.96
CA TYR A 134 -12.68 -7.65 8.22
C TYR A 134 -14.07 -7.51 8.85
N VAL A 135 -14.63 -8.63 9.29
CA VAL A 135 -15.95 -8.68 9.94
C VAL A 135 -15.91 -7.99 11.32
N ALA A 136 -14.89 -8.29 12.14
CA ALA A 136 -14.75 -7.71 13.47
C ALA A 136 -14.70 -6.18 13.47
N GLN A 137 -14.08 -5.59 12.45
CA GLN A 137 -13.97 -4.11 12.34
C GLN A 137 -15.21 -3.43 11.76
N ARG A 138 -16.13 -4.17 11.14
CA ARG A 138 -17.42 -3.61 10.68
C ARG A 138 -18.48 -3.61 11.76
N SER A 139 -18.24 -4.34 12.85
CA SER A 139 -19.18 -4.49 13.98
C SER A 139 -18.96 -3.46 15.10
N ASN A 140 -17.91 -2.64 14.97
CA ASN A 140 -17.62 -1.50 15.83
C ASN A 140 -17.81 -0.17 15.08
#